data_6a023a67be8a1ebbef2cc0c2c7cbcdfa
#
_entry.id   6a023a67be8a1ebbef2cc0c2c7cbcdfa
#
_cell.length_a   1.000
_cell.length_b   1.000
_cell.length_c   1.000
_cell.angle_alpha   90.00
_cell.angle_beta   90.00
_cell.angle_gamma   90.00
#
_symmetry.space_group_name_H-M   'P 1'
#
loop_
_entity.id
_entity.type
_entity.pdbx_description
1 polymer ?
#
loop_
_entity_poly.entity_id
_entity_poly.type
_entity_poly.pdbx_seq_one_letter_code
_entity_poly.pdbx_strand_id
1 'polypeptide(L)'
;KGLSALSLPVAACTDLLIENCGTQRAFALSLPALEEVRGTLLCKNCGKTGAANSASFPRLRSIGRQLAFYVNVSSFASLAFPELERVGDGLGVSDDASSDYAFYTMPSGCTGAFVLPKLKEVRGNMLLSTWNASTDRVAAFRFPALETVTGELFVGHASYKNRTVTALDFSALRQVGSVYVGNLSSATDFSTFAGALPSLSDATWRVENCGENPTYEQMLGGQTGRP
;
A
#
# COMPACT_ATOMS: atom_id res chain seq x y z
N LYS A 1 13.72 10.98 26.65
CA LYS A 1 14.24 11.39 25.32
C LYS A 1 13.88 10.27 24.36
N GLY A 2 12.97 10.50 23.41
CA GLY A 2 12.54 9.49 22.46
C GLY A 2 13.54 9.30 21.31
N LEU A 3 13.55 8.11 20.72
CA LEU A 3 14.34 7.78 19.52
C LEU A 3 13.85 8.64 18.34
N SER A 4 14.77 9.34 17.68
CA SER A 4 14.46 10.17 16.49
C SER A 4 14.95 9.57 15.18
N ALA A 5 15.87 8.60 15.26
CA ALA A 5 16.37 7.88 14.12
C ALA A 5 16.79 6.46 14.50
N LEU A 6 16.60 5.53 13.57
CA LEU A 6 17.10 4.16 13.66
C LEU A 6 17.77 3.79 12.34
N SER A 7 19.02 3.33 12.44
CA SER A 7 19.75 2.76 11.30
C SER A 7 20.50 1.51 11.78
N LEU A 8 20.31 0.40 11.08
CA LEU A 8 20.92 -0.89 11.43
C LEU A 8 21.64 -1.46 10.21
N PRO A 9 22.86 -1.98 10.34
CA PRO A 9 23.64 -2.58 9.24
C PRO A 9 23.32 -4.06 9.05
N VAL A 10 22.04 -4.42 9.11
CA VAL A 10 21.59 -5.82 8.94
C VAL A 10 21.19 -6.06 7.51
N ALA A 11 21.61 -7.19 6.93
CA ALA A 11 21.25 -7.58 5.56
C ALA A 11 19.96 -8.41 5.51
N ALA A 12 19.68 -9.19 6.55
CA ALA A 12 18.46 -9.98 6.66
C ALA A 12 18.03 -10.14 8.12
N CYS A 13 16.73 -10.29 8.36
CA CYS A 13 16.17 -10.63 9.66
C CYS A 13 14.93 -11.52 9.50
N THR A 14 14.51 -12.16 10.60
CA THR A 14 13.26 -12.92 10.61
C THR A 14 12.09 -11.95 10.65
N ASP A 15 12.00 -11.14 11.69
CA ASP A 15 10.98 -10.11 11.83
C ASP A 15 11.63 -8.76 12.14
N LEU A 16 11.00 -7.70 11.70
CA LEU A 16 11.36 -6.32 12.04
C LEU A 16 10.12 -5.60 12.55
N LEU A 17 10.04 -5.51 13.88
CA LEU A 17 8.91 -4.88 14.56
C LEU A 17 9.38 -3.58 15.21
N ILE A 18 8.81 -2.46 14.78
CA ILE A 18 9.16 -1.13 15.27
C ILE A 18 7.86 -0.47 15.72
N GLU A 19 7.73 -0.25 17.03
CA GLU A 19 6.51 0.28 17.59
C GLU A 19 6.78 1.46 18.55
N ASN A 20 5.87 2.44 18.55
CA ASN A 20 5.83 3.55 19.47
C ASN A 20 7.13 4.37 19.54
N CYS A 21 7.87 4.46 18.42
CA CYS A 21 9.12 5.17 18.32
C CYS A 21 8.92 6.63 17.91
N GLY A 22 9.65 7.56 18.55
CA GLY A 22 9.72 8.95 18.11
C GLY A 22 8.42 9.76 18.22
N THR A 23 7.47 9.38 19.07
CA THR A 23 6.13 10.00 19.18
C THR A 23 6.13 11.51 19.49
N GLN A 24 7.24 12.07 19.94
CA GLN A 24 7.40 13.50 20.27
C GLN A 24 8.17 14.30 19.22
N ARG A 25 8.74 13.64 18.20
CA ARG A 25 9.61 14.25 17.19
C ARG A 25 9.43 13.56 15.84
N ALA A 26 9.98 14.16 14.78
CA ALA A 26 10.16 13.47 13.53
C ALA A 26 10.99 12.19 13.74
N PHE A 27 10.60 11.11 13.07
CA PHE A 27 11.28 9.82 13.14
C PHE A 27 11.81 9.43 11.76
N ALA A 28 13.07 9.05 11.69
CA ALA A 28 13.71 8.57 10.47
C ALA A 28 14.15 7.12 10.67
N LEU A 29 13.63 6.23 9.83
CA LEU A 29 14.02 4.83 9.74
C LEU A 29 14.82 4.62 8.47
N SER A 30 16.04 4.13 8.57
CA SER A 30 16.88 3.82 7.42
C SER A 30 17.59 2.50 7.62
N LEU A 31 17.32 1.53 6.75
CA LEU A 31 17.94 0.20 6.77
C LEU A 31 18.62 -0.06 5.42
N PRO A 32 19.78 0.59 5.17
CA PRO A 32 20.39 0.64 3.85
C PRO A 32 20.97 -0.70 3.37
N ALA A 33 21.24 -1.62 4.29
CA ALA A 33 21.79 -2.94 3.97
C ALA A 33 20.73 -4.04 3.94
N LEU A 34 19.49 -3.78 4.39
CA LEU A 34 18.45 -4.79 4.52
C LEU A 34 17.95 -5.22 3.14
N GLU A 35 18.09 -6.50 2.81
CA GLU A 35 17.68 -7.10 1.54
C GLU A 35 16.48 -8.05 1.70
N GLU A 36 16.32 -8.65 2.89
CA GLU A 36 15.27 -9.63 3.15
C GLU A 36 14.71 -9.50 4.57
N VAL A 37 13.37 -9.56 4.69
CA VAL A 37 12.66 -9.86 5.93
C VAL A 37 11.88 -11.14 5.72
N ARG A 38 12.24 -12.23 6.41
CA ARG A 38 11.62 -13.56 6.20
C ARG A 38 10.21 -13.66 6.74
N GLY A 39 9.88 -12.89 7.75
CA GLY A 39 8.58 -12.78 8.39
C GLY A 39 7.93 -11.43 8.15
N THR A 40 7.64 -10.72 9.24
CA THR A 40 6.90 -9.46 9.24
C THR A 40 7.80 -8.24 9.35
N LEU A 41 7.54 -7.24 8.48
CA LEU A 41 8.02 -5.88 8.66
C LEU A 41 6.84 -5.01 9.11
N LEU A 42 6.86 -4.63 10.38
CA LEU A 42 5.84 -3.78 11.01
C LEU A 42 6.45 -2.46 11.48
N CYS A 43 5.85 -1.37 11.09
CA CYS A 43 6.11 -0.06 11.68
C CYS A 43 4.80 0.56 12.16
N LYS A 44 4.63 0.62 13.49
CA LYS A 44 3.40 1.05 14.15
C LYS A 44 3.65 2.21 15.09
N ASN A 45 2.82 3.25 15.00
CA ASN A 45 2.88 4.43 15.88
C ASN A 45 4.27 5.08 15.98
N CYS A 46 4.98 5.22 14.86
CA CYS A 46 6.31 5.79 14.83
C CYS A 46 6.31 7.22 14.29
N GLY A 47 7.01 8.10 15.00
CA GLY A 47 7.11 9.51 14.66
C GLY A 47 5.98 10.37 15.25
N LYS A 48 6.18 11.67 15.19
CA LYS A 48 5.20 12.67 15.65
C LYS A 48 4.21 13.00 14.56
N THR A 49 2.94 13.10 14.91
CA THR A 49 1.89 13.60 14.01
C THR A 49 2.25 14.97 13.44
N GLY A 50 2.10 15.13 12.14
CA GLY A 50 2.42 16.38 11.43
C GLY A 50 3.91 16.66 11.24
N ALA A 51 4.81 15.78 11.71
CA ALA A 51 6.24 15.88 11.44
C ALA A 51 6.63 15.14 10.15
N ALA A 52 7.77 15.50 9.59
CA ALA A 52 8.32 14.84 8.40
C ALA A 52 8.99 13.49 8.76
N ASN A 53 8.16 12.49 9.11
CA ASN A 53 8.65 11.14 9.36
C ASN A 53 9.07 10.49 8.03
N SER A 54 10.10 9.65 8.06
CA SER A 54 10.57 8.95 6.86
C SER A 54 10.96 7.51 7.13
N ALA A 55 10.75 6.63 6.15
CA ALA A 55 11.28 5.28 6.16
C ALA A 55 11.86 4.93 4.79
N SER A 56 13.05 4.35 4.77
CA SER A 56 13.79 4.01 3.56
C SER A 56 14.46 2.64 3.67
N PHE A 57 14.18 1.80 2.68
CA PHE A 57 14.67 0.43 2.55
C PHE A 57 15.23 0.22 1.14
N PRO A 58 16.38 0.85 0.80
CA PRO A 58 16.82 0.97 -0.59
C PRO A 58 17.23 -0.34 -1.26
N ARG A 59 17.47 -1.40 -0.49
CA ARG A 59 17.90 -2.72 -1.00
C ARG A 59 16.91 -3.84 -0.69
N LEU A 60 15.82 -3.56 0.03
CA LEU A 60 14.86 -4.58 0.43
C LEU A 60 14.10 -5.12 -0.78
N ARG A 61 14.23 -6.44 -1.02
CA ARG A 61 13.66 -7.14 -2.16
C ARG A 61 12.47 -8.01 -1.81
N SER A 62 12.45 -8.56 -0.59
CA SER A 62 11.38 -9.49 -0.21
C SER A 62 11.00 -9.38 1.26
N ILE A 63 9.71 -9.59 1.50
CA ILE A 63 9.11 -9.71 2.83
C ILE A 63 8.27 -10.98 2.81
N GLY A 64 8.61 -11.96 3.66
CA GLY A 64 8.03 -13.30 3.59
C GLY A 64 6.58 -13.37 4.07
N ARG A 65 6.15 -12.55 5.03
CA ARG A 65 4.77 -12.61 5.56
C ARG A 65 4.01 -11.32 5.36
N GLN A 66 4.33 -10.28 6.10
CA GLN A 66 3.54 -9.05 6.12
C GLN A 66 4.41 -7.80 6.03
N LEU A 67 4.02 -6.88 5.19
CA LEU A 67 4.46 -5.49 5.22
C LEU A 67 3.33 -4.64 5.81
N ALA A 68 3.55 -4.05 6.98
CA ALA A 68 2.58 -3.20 7.62
C ALA A 68 3.19 -1.87 8.08
N PHE A 69 2.71 -0.78 7.48
CA PHE A 69 2.99 0.59 7.91
C PHE A 69 1.67 1.24 8.27
N TYR A 70 1.27 1.16 9.51
CA TYR A 70 0.06 1.81 9.95
C TYR A 70 0.23 2.61 11.23
N VAL A 71 -0.60 3.60 11.35
CA VAL A 71 -0.45 4.58 12.38
C VAL A 71 -1.79 5.15 12.79
N ASN A 72 -2.06 5.13 14.05
CA ASN A 72 -3.19 5.87 14.57
C ASN A 72 -2.97 7.38 14.58
N VAL A 73 -1.72 7.85 14.41
CA VAL A 73 -1.39 9.26 14.74
C VAL A 73 -0.24 9.87 13.93
N SER A 74 0.58 9.13 13.22
CA SER A 74 1.73 9.70 12.51
C SER A 74 1.76 9.29 11.04
N SER A 75 2.08 10.24 10.21
CA SER A 75 2.20 10.09 8.78
C SER A 75 3.65 10.04 8.36
N PHE A 76 3.99 9.15 7.44
CA PHE A 76 5.29 9.18 6.78
C PHE A 76 5.24 10.14 5.60
N ALA A 77 6.05 11.19 5.64
CA ALA A 77 6.23 12.11 4.52
C ALA A 77 6.99 11.44 3.36
N SER A 78 7.78 10.41 3.68
CA SER A 78 8.49 9.60 2.69
C SER A 78 8.53 8.14 3.15
N LEU A 79 8.09 7.25 2.27
CA LEU A 79 8.13 5.80 2.46
C LEU A 79 8.66 5.18 1.16
N ALA A 80 9.88 4.60 1.19
CA ALA A 80 10.59 4.18 -0.01
C ALA A 80 11.06 2.73 0.04
N PHE A 81 10.63 1.95 -0.96
CA PHE A 81 11.00 0.56 -1.21
C PHE A 81 11.33 0.35 -2.69
N PRO A 82 12.40 0.97 -3.23
CA PRO A 82 12.65 0.99 -4.67
C PRO A 82 12.98 -0.38 -5.27
N GLU A 83 13.45 -1.33 -4.47
CA GLU A 83 13.86 -2.66 -4.91
C GLU A 83 12.88 -3.77 -4.50
N LEU A 84 11.78 -3.45 -3.79
CA LEU A 84 10.85 -4.45 -3.30
C LEU A 84 10.12 -5.16 -4.44
N GLU A 85 10.29 -6.48 -4.51
CA GLU A 85 9.73 -7.32 -5.57
C GLU A 85 8.57 -8.21 -5.09
N ARG A 86 8.59 -8.65 -3.82
CA ARG A 86 7.60 -9.60 -3.30
C ARG A 86 7.23 -9.32 -1.85
N VAL A 87 5.94 -9.52 -1.53
CA VAL A 87 5.40 -9.47 -0.18
C VAL A 87 4.43 -10.62 0.03
N GLY A 88 4.55 -11.30 1.19
CA GLY A 88 3.67 -12.40 1.58
C GLY A 88 4.14 -13.76 1.07
N ASP A 89 3.80 -14.80 1.81
CA ASP A 89 4.04 -16.20 1.47
C ASP A 89 2.75 -17.02 1.29
N GLY A 90 1.59 -16.35 1.35
CA GLY A 90 0.28 -16.98 1.28
C GLY A 90 -0.20 -17.62 2.58
N LEU A 91 0.59 -17.54 3.66
CA LEU A 91 0.30 -18.12 4.97
C LEU A 91 0.09 -17.02 6.03
N GLY A 92 -0.40 -15.86 5.64
CA GLY A 92 -0.61 -14.74 6.54
C GLY A 92 -1.57 -15.08 7.67
N VAL A 93 -1.03 -15.46 8.83
CA VAL A 93 -1.73 -15.44 10.10
C VAL A 93 -1.05 -14.41 10.96
N SER A 94 -1.74 -13.33 11.27
CA SER A 94 -1.31 -12.35 12.26
C SER A 94 -2.37 -12.30 13.37
N ASP A 95 -1.93 -12.16 14.58
CA ASP A 95 -2.78 -12.15 15.78
C ASP A 95 -3.49 -10.81 16.03
N ASP A 96 -3.44 -9.88 15.10
CA ASP A 96 -4.05 -8.55 15.21
C ASP A 96 -5.15 -8.35 14.15
N ALA A 97 -6.20 -7.60 14.48
CA ALA A 97 -7.39 -7.36 13.63
C ALA A 97 -7.11 -6.66 12.27
N SER A 98 -5.88 -6.22 12.02
CA SER A 98 -5.36 -5.80 10.71
C SER A 98 -4.72 -6.95 9.94
N SER A 99 -4.90 -8.16 10.37
CA SER A 99 -4.09 -9.35 10.09
C SER A 99 -4.34 -10.03 8.75
N ASP A 100 -5.42 -9.69 8.09
CA ASP A 100 -5.82 -10.33 6.83
C ASP A 100 -5.07 -9.79 5.61
N TYR A 101 -4.18 -8.80 5.80
CA TYR A 101 -3.46 -8.17 4.71
C TYR A 101 -1.97 -8.53 4.75
N ALA A 102 -1.47 -9.13 3.68
CA ALA A 102 -0.04 -9.31 3.47
C ALA A 102 0.67 -7.96 3.24
N PHE A 103 -0.01 -7.04 2.56
CA PHE A 103 0.46 -5.68 2.34
C PHE A 103 -0.54 -4.69 2.93
N TYR A 104 -0.14 -3.97 3.96
CA TYR A 104 -0.96 -2.95 4.61
C TYR A 104 -0.20 -1.65 4.73
N THR A 105 -0.61 -0.61 4.04
CA THR A 105 0.00 0.70 4.15
C THR A 105 -1.01 1.83 4.14
N MET A 106 -0.72 2.83 4.96
CA MET A 106 -1.43 4.11 5.01
C MET A 106 -0.43 5.22 4.71
N PRO A 107 -0.16 5.52 3.43
CA PRO A 107 0.81 6.56 3.09
C PRO A 107 0.27 7.97 3.28
N SER A 108 -0.54 8.20 4.29
CA SER A 108 -1.29 9.44 4.53
C SER A 108 -0.43 10.69 4.68
N GLY A 109 0.87 10.56 4.87
CA GLY A 109 1.79 11.69 4.92
C GLY A 109 2.62 11.88 3.65
N CYS A 110 2.61 10.90 2.76
CA CYS A 110 3.36 10.99 1.51
C CYS A 110 2.72 12.04 0.59
N THR A 111 3.56 12.84 -0.06
CA THR A 111 3.10 13.82 -1.05
C THR A 111 3.35 13.30 -2.46
N GLY A 112 2.38 13.51 -3.36
CA GLY A 112 2.50 13.08 -4.74
C GLY A 112 2.18 11.61 -4.95
N ALA A 113 3.03 10.87 -5.66
CA ALA A 113 2.79 9.46 -5.93
C ALA A 113 3.43 8.55 -4.88
N PHE A 114 2.69 7.56 -4.40
CA PHE A 114 3.24 6.41 -3.68
C PHE A 114 3.58 5.33 -4.71
N VAL A 115 4.87 4.99 -4.84
CA VAL A 115 5.38 4.17 -5.94
C VAL A 115 6.19 2.99 -5.41
N LEU A 116 5.85 1.78 -5.87
CA LEU A 116 6.66 0.57 -5.71
C LEU A 116 7.00 0.03 -7.12
N PRO A 117 8.11 0.49 -7.71
CA PRO A 117 8.34 0.32 -9.14
C PRO A 117 8.67 -1.14 -9.53
N LYS A 118 9.13 -1.94 -8.58
CA LYS A 118 9.56 -3.34 -8.82
C LYS A 118 8.69 -4.39 -8.16
N LEU A 119 7.66 -3.99 -7.40
CA LEU A 119 6.77 -4.95 -6.75
C LEU A 119 5.99 -5.73 -7.80
N LYS A 120 6.22 -7.04 -7.85
CA LYS A 120 5.61 -7.97 -8.81
C LYS A 120 4.49 -8.81 -8.21
N GLU A 121 4.64 -9.18 -6.95
CA GLU A 121 3.78 -10.16 -6.32
C GLU A 121 3.42 -9.78 -4.89
N VAL A 122 2.13 -9.87 -4.57
CA VAL A 122 1.60 -9.85 -3.20
C VAL A 122 0.81 -11.14 -2.99
N ARG A 123 1.30 -12.01 -2.10
CA ARG A 123 0.62 -13.26 -1.73
C ARG A 123 -0.26 -13.04 -0.52
N GLY A 124 -1.52 -12.75 -0.76
CA GLY A 124 -2.53 -12.38 0.22
C GLY A 124 -3.25 -11.11 -0.18
N ASN A 125 -3.96 -10.51 0.77
CA ASN A 125 -4.68 -9.27 0.57
C ASN A 125 -3.72 -8.07 0.58
N MET A 126 -4.02 -7.06 -0.24
CA MET A 126 -3.27 -5.81 -0.33
C MET A 126 -4.18 -4.63 -0.02
N LEU A 127 -3.87 -3.88 1.04
CA LEU A 127 -4.60 -2.68 1.42
C LEU A 127 -3.75 -1.42 1.20
N LEU A 128 -4.26 -0.52 0.39
CA LEU A 128 -3.76 0.84 0.18
C LEU A 128 -4.78 1.81 0.77
N SER A 129 -4.71 2.05 2.06
CA SER A 129 -5.68 2.88 2.75
C SER A 129 -5.36 4.37 2.68
N THR A 130 -6.42 5.17 2.57
CA THR A 130 -6.39 6.63 2.62
C THR A 130 -7.16 7.10 3.86
N TRP A 131 -6.66 6.80 5.04
CA TRP A 131 -7.36 6.96 6.32
C TRP A 131 -7.77 8.39 6.68
N ASN A 132 -7.01 9.42 6.25
CA ASN A 132 -7.24 10.77 6.76
C ASN A 132 -7.31 11.81 5.65
N ALA A 133 -8.52 12.13 5.23
CA ALA A 133 -8.79 13.12 4.18
C ALA A 133 -8.18 14.53 4.43
N SER A 134 -7.87 14.88 5.67
CA SER A 134 -7.30 16.19 6.00
C SER A 134 -5.77 16.25 5.90
N THR A 135 -5.11 15.10 5.95
CA THR A 135 -3.65 14.98 5.85
C THR A 135 -3.17 14.21 4.63
N ASP A 136 -4.09 13.57 3.91
CA ASP A 136 -3.76 12.82 2.71
C ASP A 136 -3.31 13.74 1.60
N ARG A 137 -2.10 13.52 1.14
CA ARG A 137 -1.46 14.25 0.03
C ARG A 137 -1.03 13.34 -1.10
N VAL A 138 -1.37 12.05 -0.99
CA VAL A 138 -1.09 11.08 -2.07
C VAL A 138 -2.01 11.39 -3.25
N ALA A 139 -1.40 11.69 -4.38
CA ALA A 139 -2.11 11.97 -5.62
C ALA A 139 -2.23 10.74 -6.52
N ALA A 140 -1.37 9.75 -6.35
CA ALA A 140 -1.38 8.53 -7.16
C ALA A 140 -0.83 7.32 -6.41
N PHE A 141 -1.39 6.14 -6.71
CA PHE A 141 -0.81 4.85 -6.39
C PHE A 141 -0.23 4.23 -7.66
N ARG A 142 1.07 3.93 -7.67
CA ARG A 142 1.76 3.40 -8.85
C ARG A 142 2.54 2.13 -8.54
N PHE A 143 2.07 1.04 -9.12
CA PHE A 143 2.65 -0.30 -9.02
C PHE A 143 2.81 -0.90 -10.43
N PRO A 144 3.65 -0.28 -11.29
CA PRO A 144 3.68 -0.59 -12.72
C PRO A 144 4.20 -2.00 -13.04
N ALA A 145 4.85 -2.67 -12.08
CA ALA A 145 5.36 -4.02 -12.24
C ALA A 145 4.51 -5.08 -11.53
N LEU A 146 3.42 -4.69 -10.82
CA LEU A 146 2.61 -5.63 -10.03
C LEU A 146 1.78 -6.52 -10.96
N GLU A 147 2.14 -7.80 -10.99
CA GLU A 147 1.50 -8.80 -11.85
C GLU A 147 0.42 -9.62 -11.12
N THR A 148 0.63 -9.86 -9.81
CA THR A 148 -0.23 -10.77 -9.04
C THR A 148 -0.53 -10.23 -7.64
N VAL A 149 -1.81 -10.27 -7.26
CA VAL A 149 -2.30 -10.18 -5.89
C VAL A 149 -3.19 -11.39 -5.65
N THR A 150 -2.79 -12.36 -4.81
CA THR A 150 -3.55 -13.60 -4.69
C THR A 150 -4.87 -13.45 -3.94
N GLY A 151 -5.01 -12.41 -3.15
CA GLY A 151 -6.23 -12.04 -2.42
C GLY A 151 -6.90 -10.79 -2.97
N GLU A 152 -7.51 -10.01 -2.07
CA GLU A 152 -8.15 -8.74 -2.41
C GLU A 152 -7.12 -7.62 -2.59
N LEU A 153 -7.29 -6.83 -3.64
CA LEU A 153 -6.68 -5.51 -3.78
C LEU A 153 -7.70 -4.45 -3.36
N PHE A 154 -7.51 -3.89 -2.18
CA PHE A 154 -8.31 -2.80 -1.64
C PHE A 154 -7.58 -1.46 -1.80
N VAL A 155 -8.19 -0.51 -2.49
CA VAL A 155 -7.65 0.86 -2.67
C VAL A 155 -8.68 1.87 -2.19
N GLY A 156 -8.30 2.70 -1.24
CA GLY A 156 -9.17 3.76 -0.73
C GLY A 156 -9.50 3.62 0.75
N HIS A 157 -10.73 3.95 1.13
CA HIS A 157 -11.21 3.83 2.50
C HIS A 157 -12.69 3.44 2.55
N ALA A 158 -13.08 2.64 3.55
CA ALA A 158 -14.47 2.18 3.67
C ALA A 158 -15.47 3.33 3.99
N SER A 159 -15.04 4.40 4.65
CA SER A 159 -15.95 5.43 5.19
C SER A 159 -15.56 6.88 4.89
N TYR A 160 -14.35 7.16 4.45
CA TYR A 160 -13.86 8.52 4.23
C TYR A 160 -13.55 8.79 2.76
N LYS A 161 -14.12 9.86 2.21
CA LYS A 161 -13.87 10.29 0.84
C LYS A 161 -12.49 10.93 0.72
N ASN A 162 -11.62 10.32 -0.06
CA ASN A 162 -10.36 10.92 -0.49
C ASN A 162 -10.55 11.68 -1.79
N ARG A 163 -10.06 12.92 -1.84
CA ARG A 163 -10.16 13.82 -3.01
C ARG A 163 -8.83 14.07 -3.68
N THR A 164 -7.75 13.50 -3.18
CA THR A 164 -6.40 13.76 -3.67
C THR A 164 -5.89 12.70 -4.63
N VAL A 165 -6.33 11.46 -4.48
CA VAL A 165 -5.96 10.38 -5.40
C VAL A 165 -6.73 10.53 -6.70
N THR A 166 -6.00 10.84 -7.76
CA THR A 166 -6.53 11.03 -9.12
C THR A 166 -6.06 9.97 -10.09
N ALA A 167 -4.99 9.23 -9.76
CA ALA A 167 -4.39 8.26 -10.67
C ALA A 167 -4.04 6.94 -9.97
N LEU A 168 -4.34 5.85 -10.67
CA LEU A 168 -4.01 4.48 -10.29
C LEU A 168 -3.17 3.87 -11.42
N ASP A 169 -2.08 3.18 -11.08
CA ASP A 169 -1.29 2.44 -12.05
C ASP A 169 -1.02 1.02 -11.55
N PHE A 170 -1.79 0.09 -12.07
CA PHE A 170 -1.67 -1.36 -11.91
C PHE A 170 -1.60 -2.02 -13.30
N SER A 171 -0.97 -1.37 -14.26
CA SER A 171 -1.02 -1.74 -15.68
C SER A 171 -0.43 -3.11 -16.00
N ALA A 172 0.46 -3.62 -15.15
CA ALA A 172 0.98 -4.99 -15.27
C ALA A 172 0.09 -6.06 -14.63
N LEU A 173 -0.95 -5.69 -13.86
CA LEU A 173 -1.76 -6.64 -13.10
C LEU A 173 -2.50 -7.60 -14.05
N ARG A 174 -2.33 -8.91 -13.81
CA ARG A 174 -2.92 -10.00 -14.60
C ARG A 174 -3.77 -10.94 -13.76
N GLN A 175 -3.44 -11.07 -12.48
CA GLN A 175 -4.15 -11.96 -11.58
C GLN A 175 -4.42 -11.26 -10.26
N VAL A 176 -5.69 -11.25 -9.86
CA VAL A 176 -6.13 -10.73 -8.56
C VAL A 176 -7.36 -11.50 -8.10
N GLY A 177 -7.47 -11.78 -6.81
CA GLY A 177 -8.62 -12.50 -6.25
C GLY A 177 -9.90 -11.67 -6.29
N SER A 178 -9.81 -10.39 -5.87
CA SER A 178 -10.88 -9.41 -6.01
C SER A 178 -10.33 -7.98 -6.02
N VAL A 179 -11.09 -7.05 -6.55
CA VAL A 179 -10.76 -5.62 -6.56
C VAL A 179 -11.86 -4.84 -5.86
N TYR A 180 -11.48 -4.07 -4.86
CA TYR A 180 -12.29 -3.02 -4.28
C TYR A 180 -11.59 -1.66 -4.41
N VAL A 181 -12.23 -0.72 -5.07
CA VAL A 181 -11.79 0.68 -5.08
C VAL A 181 -12.92 1.54 -4.54
N GLY A 182 -12.67 2.23 -3.43
CA GLY A 182 -13.73 2.94 -2.75
C GLY A 182 -13.35 4.32 -2.23
N ASN A 183 -14.33 5.25 -2.35
CA ASN A 183 -14.23 6.58 -1.78
C ASN A 183 -13.06 7.44 -2.33
N LEU A 184 -12.64 7.22 -3.57
CA LEU A 184 -11.67 8.04 -4.29
C LEU A 184 -12.41 8.99 -5.25
N SER A 185 -12.97 10.07 -4.73
CA SER A 185 -13.90 10.94 -5.46
C SER A 185 -13.30 11.67 -6.69
N SER A 186 -11.99 11.62 -6.86
CA SER A 186 -11.29 12.19 -8.03
C SER A 186 -10.72 11.13 -8.97
N ALA A 187 -10.85 9.83 -8.64
CA ALA A 187 -10.44 8.76 -9.53
C ALA A 187 -11.52 8.54 -10.61
N THR A 188 -11.14 8.69 -11.87
CA THR A 188 -12.06 8.60 -13.03
C THR A 188 -11.60 7.61 -14.08
N ASP A 189 -10.38 7.10 -14.00
CA ASP A 189 -9.80 6.16 -14.97
C ASP A 189 -9.38 4.85 -14.30
N PHE A 190 -10.04 3.77 -14.67
CA PHE A 190 -9.81 2.41 -14.19
C PHE A 190 -9.22 1.49 -15.27
N SER A 191 -8.78 2.04 -16.41
CA SER A 191 -8.18 1.28 -17.53
C SER A 191 -6.97 0.45 -17.12
N THR A 192 -6.31 0.86 -16.05
CA THR A 192 -5.16 0.16 -15.45
C THR A 192 -5.49 -1.28 -15.03
N PHE A 193 -6.76 -1.62 -14.79
CA PHE A 193 -7.20 -2.97 -14.41
C PHE A 193 -7.58 -3.87 -15.59
N ALA A 194 -7.52 -3.36 -16.81
CA ALA A 194 -7.97 -4.11 -18.00
C ALA A 194 -7.26 -5.48 -18.14
N GLY A 195 -5.98 -5.56 -17.81
CA GLY A 195 -5.19 -6.79 -17.83
C GLY A 195 -5.64 -7.85 -16.81
N ALA A 196 -6.27 -7.43 -15.71
CA ALA A 196 -6.72 -8.31 -14.63
C ALA A 196 -8.15 -8.82 -14.81
N LEU A 197 -8.94 -8.21 -15.69
CA LEU A 197 -10.36 -8.57 -15.90
C LEU A 197 -10.59 -10.08 -16.13
N PRO A 198 -9.74 -10.81 -16.88
CA PRO A 198 -9.92 -12.25 -17.06
C PRO A 198 -9.85 -13.07 -15.76
N SER A 199 -9.26 -12.52 -14.69
CA SER A 199 -9.19 -13.18 -13.36
C SER A 199 -10.36 -12.79 -12.45
N LEU A 200 -11.21 -11.88 -12.87
CA LEU A 200 -12.30 -11.30 -12.09
C LEU A 200 -13.68 -11.74 -12.59
N SER A 201 -14.70 -11.39 -11.84
CA SER A 201 -16.11 -11.53 -12.15
C SER A 201 -16.90 -10.35 -11.60
N ASP A 202 -18.18 -10.24 -11.91
CA ASP A 202 -19.05 -9.22 -11.32
C ASP A 202 -19.05 -9.26 -9.78
N ALA A 203 -18.98 -10.45 -9.18
CA ALA A 203 -18.94 -10.62 -7.73
C ALA A 203 -17.59 -10.19 -7.07
N THR A 204 -16.51 -10.11 -7.84
CA THR A 204 -15.16 -9.80 -7.36
C THR A 204 -14.65 -8.43 -7.83
N TRP A 205 -15.45 -7.70 -8.59
CA TRP A 205 -15.19 -6.33 -9.02
C TRP A 205 -16.09 -5.35 -8.29
N ARG A 206 -15.54 -4.41 -7.57
CA ARG A 206 -16.32 -3.39 -6.88
C ARG A 206 -15.64 -2.03 -6.91
N VAL A 207 -16.28 -1.07 -7.54
CA VAL A 207 -15.87 0.35 -7.54
C VAL A 207 -17.03 1.18 -7.04
N GLU A 208 -16.84 1.97 -6.00
CA GLU A 208 -17.91 2.77 -5.40
C GLU A 208 -17.46 4.10 -4.83
N ASN A 209 -18.32 5.09 -4.90
CA ASN A 209 -18.07 6.44 -4.37
C ASN A 209 -16.78 7.08 -4.93
N CYS A 210 -16.37 6.71 -6.13
CA CYS A 210 -15.27 7.31 -6.88
C CYS A 210 -15.78 8.41 -7.81
N GLY A 211 -14.88 9.04 -8.56
CA GLY A 211 -15.25 10.01 -9.59
C GLY A 211 -16.09 9.38 -10.70
N GLU A 212 -15.71 8.14 -11.09
CA GLU A 212 -16.48 7.24 -11.93
C GLU A 212 -16.57 5.88 -11.24
N ASN A 213 -17.61 5.10 -11.55
CA ASN A 213 -17.87 3.83 -10.90
C ASN A 213 -18.23 2.76 -11.95
N PRO A 214 -17.29 2.34 -12.80
CA PRO A 214 -17.58 1.37 -13.84
C PRO A 214 -17.94 0.01 -13.26
N THR A 215 -19.01 -0.61 -13.80
CA THR A 215 -19.35 -1.99 -13.50
C THR A 215 -18.36 -2.94 -14.18
N TYR A 216 -18.34 -4.20 -13.78
CA TYR A 216 -17.51 -5.22 -14.42
C TYR A 216 -17.84 -5.37 -15.92
N GLU A 217 -19.12 -5.36 -16.29
CA GLU A 217 -19.56 -5.43 -17.68
C GLU A 217 -19.09 -4.22 -18.50
N GLN A 218 -19.17 -3.03 -17.93
CA GLN A 218 -18.66 -1.81 -18.56
C GLN A 218 -17.16 -1.90 -18.81
N MET A 219 -16.40 -2.42 -17.84
CA MET A 219 -14.96 -2.63 -17.97
C MET A 219 -14.64 -3.63 -19.09
N LEU A 220 -15.37 -4.75 -19.18
CA LEU A 220 -15.23 -5.72 -20.28
C LEU A 220 -15.53 -5.10 -21.64
N GLY A 221 -16.47 -4.18 -21.70
CA GLY A 221 -16.83 -3.41 -22.91
C GLY A 221 -15.86 -2.28 -23.25
N GLY A 222 -14.76 -2.12 -22.48
CA GLY A 222 -13.77 -1.06 -22.68
C GLY A 222 -14.19 0.30 -22.10
N GLN A 223 -15.28 0.38 -21.35
CA GLN A 223 -15.74 1.58 -20.66
C GLN A 223 -15.04 1.67 -19.30
N THR A 224 -13.86 2.26 -19.26
CA THR A 224 -12.97 2.28 -18.08
C THR A 224 -13.20 3.46 -17.16
N GLY A 225 -14.31 4.16 -17.28
CA GLY A 225 -14.63 5.34 -16.51
C GLY A 225 -14.08 6.65 -17.11
N ARG A 226 -13.39 6.60 -18.25
CA ARG A 226 -13.06 7.81 -19.02
C ARG A 226 -14.23 8.23 -19.89
N PRO A 227 -14.53 9.53 -19.95
CA PRO A 227 -15.50 10.05 -20.93
C PRO A 227 -15.01 9.91 -22.37
#